data_6bfb543dbc503eaacc51764c03652c48
#
_entry.id   6bfb543dbc503eaacc51764c03652c48
#
_cell.length_a   1.000
_cell.length_b   1.000
_cell.length_c   1.000
_cell.angle_alpha   90.00
_cell.angle_beta   90.00
_cell.angle_gamma   90.00
#
_symmetry.space_group_name_H-M   'P 1'
#
loop_
_entity.id
_entity.type
_entity.pdbx_description
1 polymer ?
#
loop_
_entity_poly.entity_id
_entity_poly.type
_entity_poly.pdbx_seq_one_letter_code
_entity_poly.pdbx_strand_id
1 'polypeptide(L)'
;KNDIHAHEILPLTYYIASINLEATYYDLVSNQEYEPNPVMIWTDTFADHDAKTLFSTSLAENNARLAKTEELDIRVIVGNPPYSVGQERQADNNENERYDKLDSRISKTYAGRTDVTLKNSLYDSYIRAYRWASDRIKDKGVIGFVTNAGWIESNSADGMRKCMSEEFNSIYIYHLKGNQRTSGERSRK
;
A
#
# COMPACT_ATOMS: atom_id res chain seq x y z
N LYS A 1 7.62 -20.28 1.75
CA LYS A 1 8.21 -19.23 0.87
C LYS A 1 7.23 -18.71 -0.18
N ASN A 2 6.29 -19.52 -0.66
CA ASN A 2 5.42 -19.16 -1.80
C ASN A 2 4.09 -18.48 -1.40
N ASP A 3 3.79 -18.35 -0.12
CA ASP A 3 2.51 -17.85 0.39
C ASP A 3 2.60 -16.39 0.89
N ILE A 4 3.80 -15.81 0.85
CA ILE A 4 4.06 -14.43 1.29
C ILE A 4 4.72 -13.69 0.14
N HIS A 5 4.24 -12.48 -0.14
CA HIS A 5 4.78 -11.58 -1.16
C HIS A 5 4.90 -10.19 -0.55
N ALA A 6 6.02 -9.52 -0.79
CA ALA A 6 6.26 -8.18 -0.28
C ALA A 6 6.81 -7.27 -1.39
N HIS A 7 6.27 -6.07 -1.47
CA HIS A 7 6.67 -5.04 -2.42
C HIS A 7 7.49 -3.96 -1.74
N GLU A 8 8.57 -3.55 -2.36
CA GLU A 8 9.40 -2.43 -1.91
C GLU A 8 9.92 -1.66 -3.13
N ILE A 9 9.78 -0.34 -3.10
CA ILE A 9 10.18 0.55 -4.19
C ILE A 9 11.64 1.01 -4.07
N LEU A 10 12.15 1.16 -2.84
CA LEU A 10 13.50 1.66 -2.60
C LEU A 10 14.52 0.53 -2.68
N PRO A 11 15.54 0.60 -3.57
CA PRO A 11 16.50 -0.48 -3.76
C PRO A 11 17.25 -0.89 -2.49
N LEU A 12 17.66 0.08 -1.66
CA LEU A 12 18.38 -0.20 -0.43
C LEU A 12 17.50 -0.92 0.59
N THR A 13 16.26 -0.46 0.76
CA THR A 13 15.29 -1.07 1.68
C THR A 13 14.91 -2.46 1.21
N TYR A 14 14.69 -2.64 -0.09
CA TYR A 14 14.48 -3.96 -0.71
C TYR A 14 15.61 -4.94 -0.37
N TYR A 15 16.86 -4.52 -0.53
CA TYR A 15 18.02 -5.36 -0.24
C TYR A 15 18.10 -5.74 1.25
N ILE A 16 17.94 -4.77 2.15
CA ILE A 16 17.95 -5.00 3.60
C ILE A 16 16.80 -5.94 4.01
N ALA A 17 15.60 -5.72 3.49
CA ALA A 17 14.45 -6.56 3.79
C ALA A 17 14.65 -8.00 3.28
N SER A 18 15.24 -8.18 2.10
CA SER A 18 15.54 -9.49 1.55
C SER A 18 16.50 -10.27 2.46
N ILE A 19 17.59 -9.63 2.92
CA ILE A 19 18.55 -10.25 3.84
C ILE A 19 17.88 -10.63 5.17
N ASN A 20 17.09 -9.73 5.75
CA ASN A 20 16.43 -9.98 7.02
C ASN A 20 15.41 -11.12 6.93
N LEU A 21 14.67 -11.22 5.83
CA LEU A 21 13.74 -12.31 5.60
C LEU A 21 14.46 -13.64 5.42
N GLU A 22 15.57 -13.65 4.67
CA GLU A 22 16.40 -14.85 4.52
C GLU A 22 16.99 -15.30 5.86
N ALA A 23 17.59 -14.39 6.63
CA ALA A 23 18.13 -14.70 7.94
C ALA A 23 17.05 -15.29 8.87
N THR A 24 15.89 -14.63 8.96
CA THR A 24 14.78 -15.13 9.78
C THR A 24 14.30 -16.51 9.33
N TYR A 25 14.21 -16.74 8.01
CA TYR A 25 13.80 -18.04 7.49
C TYR A 25 14.79 -19.13 7.88
N TYR A 26 16.09 -18.91 7.71
CA TYR A 26 17.11 -19.92 8.00
C TYR A 26 17.34 -20.13 9.51
N ASP A 27 17.03 -19.14 10.33
CA ASP A 27 16.99 -19.33 11.79
C ASP A 27 15.85 -20.28 12.23
N LEU A 28 14.75 -20.29 11.48
CA LEU A 28 13.58 -21.13 11.78
C LEU A 28 13.67 -22.54 11.17
N VAL A 29 14.38 -22.69 10.06
CA VAL A 29 14.46 -23.94 9.29
C VAL A 29 15.88 -24.48 9.32
N SER A 30 16.16 -25.36 10.28
CA SER A 30 17.47 -25.98 10.45
C SER A 30 17.80 -26.93 9.27
N ASN A 31 19.05 -26.89 8.79
CA ASN A 31 19.63 -27.85 7.83
C ASN A 31 19.06 -27.88 6.39
N GLN A 32 18.67 -26.75 5.83
CA GLN A 32 18.33 -26.67 4.41
C GLN A 32 19.49 -26.07 3.59
N GLU A 33 19.64 -26.55 2.35
CA GLU A 33 20.50 -25.90 1.36
C GLU A 33 19.98 -24.48 1.08
N TYR A 34 20.90 -23.55 0.78
CA TYR A 34 20.54 -22.17 0.48
C TYR A 34 19.70 -22.11 -0.79
N GLU A 35 18.54 -21.48 -0.67
CA GLU A 35 17.68 -21.09 -1.78
C GLU A 35 17.36 -19.59 -1.69
N PRO A 36 17.46 -18.83 -2.78
CA PRO A 36 17.10 -17.43 -2.81
C PRO A 36 15.67 -17.20 -2.31
N ASN A 37 15.45 -16.09 -1.63
CA ASN A 37 14.13 -15.72 -1.14
C ASN A 37 13.26 -15.15 -2.27
N PRO A 38 12.14 -15.79 -2.64
CA PRO A 38 11.25 -15.31 -3.69
C PRO A 38 10.22 -14.28 -3.19
N VAL A 39 10.19 -13.98 -1.89
CA VAL A 39 9.14 -13.18 -1.23
C VAL A 39 9.17 -11.72 -1.66
N MET A 40 10.39 -11.14 -1.73
CA MET A 40 10.56 -9.73 -2.05
C MET A 40 10.48 -9.47 -3.54
N ILE A 41 9.70 -8.45 -3.90
CA ILE A 41 9.56 -7.94 -5.27
C ILE A 41 9.92 -6.48 -5.26
N TRP A 42 10.92 -6.10 -6.05
CA TRP A 42 11.28 -4.71 -6.23
C TRP A 42 10.33 -4.07 -7.23
N THR A 43 9.39 -3.28 -6.72
CA THR A 43 8.35 -2.67 -7.54
C THR A 43 7.66 -1.52 -6.81
N ASP A 44 7.08 -0.60 -7.56
CA ASP A 44 6.06 0.30 -7.05
C ASP A 44 4.71 -0.41 -7.05
N THR A 45 4.11 -0.57 -5.88
CA THR A 45 2.83 -1.27 -5.69
C THR A 45 1.67 -0.65 -6.48
N PHE A 46 1.73 0.67 -6.74
CA PHE A 46 0.65 1.41 -7.39
C PHE A 46 0.85 1.60 -8.89
N ALA A 47 2.06 1.33 -9.38
CA ALA A 47 2.38 1.49 -10.79
C ALA A 47 1.55 0.54 -11.67
N ASP A 48 1.29 1.00 -12.88
CA ASP A 48 0.68 0.18 -13.91
C ASP A 48 1.75 -0.70 -14.58
N HIS A 49 1.72 -1.99 -14.29
CA HIS A 49 2.72 -2.95 -14.77
C HIS A 49 2.57 -3.34 -16.24
N ASP A 50 1.51 -2.89 -16.92
CA ASP A 50 1.37 -3.06 -18.38
C ASP A 50 2.37 -2.20 -19.18
N ALA A 51 2.98 -1.19 -18.54
CA ALA A 51 4.01 -0.38 -19.18
C ALA A 51 5.32 -1.17 -19.29
N LYS A 52 5.82 -1.36 -20.49
CA LYS A 52 7.16 -1.90 -20.77
C LYS A 52 8.20 -0.98 -20.15
N THR A 53 8.57 -1.22 -18.91
CA THR A 53 9.61 -0.43 -18.23
C THR A 53 10.97 -0.68 -18.86
N LEU A 54 11.80 0.38 -18.92
CA LEU A 54 13.16 0.35 -19.46
C LEU A 54 14.06 -0.73 -18.83
N PHE A 55 13.70 -1.23 -17.66
CA PHE A 55 14.42 -2.25 -16.87
C PHE A 55 13.93 -3.69 -17.07
N SER A 56 12.99 -3.92 -17.98
CA SER A 56 12.33 -5.23 -18.12
C SER A 56 13.30 -6.39 -18.44
N THR A 57 14.37 -6.12 -19.16
CA THR A 57 15.38 -7.15 -19.52
C THR A 57 16.39 -7.41 -18.41
N SER A 58 16.73 -6.40 -17.61
CA SER A 58 17.74 -6.51 -16.55
C SER A 58 17.19 -7.17 -15.27
N LEU A 59 15.86 -7.25 -15.13
CA LEU A 59 15.16 -7.73 -13.93
C LEU A 59 14.15 -8.84 -14.26
N ALA A 60 14.50 -9.70 -15.21
CA ALA A 60 13.58 -10.73 -15.72
C ALA A 60 12.97 -11.62 -14.63
N GLU A 61 13.76 -12.04 -13.65
CA GLU A 61 13.27 -12.87 -12.53
C GLU A 61 12.33 -12.08 -11.60
N ASN A 62 12.66 -10.82 -11.30
CA ASN A 62 11.79 -9.94 -10.51
C ASN A 62 10.46 -9.70 -11.21
N ASN A 63 10.48 -9.43 -12.50
CA ASN A 63 9.29 -9.19 -13.31
C ASN A 63 8.44 -10.46 -13.43
N ALA A 64 9.05 -11.64 -13.55
CA ALA A 64 8.34 -12.90 -13.54
C ALA A 64 7.65 -13.17 -12.19
N ARG A 65 8.31 -12.83 -11.06
CA ARG A 65 7.66 -12.91 -9.72
C ARG A 65 6.49 -11.95 -9.60
N LEU A 66 6.66 -10.72 -10.08
CA LEU A 66 5.59 -9.72 -10.08
C LEU A 66 4.37 -10.21 -10.87
N ALA A 67 4.57 -10.62 -12.12
CA ALA A 67 3.50 -11.14 -12.97
C ALA A 67 2.77 -12.33 -12.34
N LYS A 68 3.53 -13.27 -11.76
CA LYS A 68 2.95 -14.39 -11.03
C LYS A 68 2.10 -13.93 -9.84
N THR A 69 2.57 -12.91 -9.09
CA THR A 69 1.83 -12.38 -7.93
C THR A 69 0.52 -11.73 -8.36
N GLU A 70 0.48 -11.06 -9.51
CA GLU A 70 -0.75 -10.44 -10.02
C GLU A 70 -1.87 -11.46 -10.34
N GLU A 71 -1.52 -12.67 -10.72
CA GLU A 71 -2.48 -13.73 -11.00
C GLU A 71 -3.06 -14.39 -9.74
N LEU A 72 -2.36 -14.29 -8.61
CA LEU A 72 -2.75 -14.96 -7.37
C LEU A 72 -4.08 -14.42 -6.81
N ASP A 73 -4.79 -15.28 -6.09
CA ASP A 73 -5.94 -14.92 -5.28
C ASP A 73 -5.46 -14.48 -3.88
N ILE A 74 -5.11 -13.20 -3.77
CA ILE A 74 -4.61 -12.62 -2.53
C ILE A 74 -5.74 -12.54 -1.50
N ARG A 75 -5.51 -13.09 -0.32
CA ARG A 75 -6.46 -13.16 0.78
C ARG A 75 -6.15 -12.22 1.94
N VAL A 76 -4.90 -11.84 2.11
CA VAL A 76 -4.47 -10.96 3.20
C VAL A 76 -3.52 -9.92 2.66
N ILE A 77 -3.81 -8.66 2.94
CA ILE A 77 -2.94 -7.53 2.62
C ILE A 77 -2.67 -6.78 3.93
N VAL A 78 -1.40 -6.64 4.29
CA VAL A 78 -0.98 -5.86 5.45
C VAL A 78 0.07 -4.84 5.03
N GLY A 79 0.05 -3.66 5.66
CA GLY A 79 1.00 -2.63 5.31
C GLY A 79 0.92 -1.38 6.18
N ASN A 80 1.92 -0.53 6.00
CA ASN A 80 1.98 0.82 6.54
C ASN A 80 2.23 1.78 5.37
N PRO A 81 1.18 2.11 4.59
CA PRO A 81 1.34 2.94 3.41
C PRO A 81 1.83 4.34 3.75
N PRO A 82 2.62 4.97 2.87
CA PRO A 82 3.15 6.30 3.10
C PRO A 82 2.02 7.35 3.15
N TYR A 83 2.32 8.49 3.80
CA TYR A 83 1.43 9.65 3.88
C TYR A 83 2.04 10.79 3.05
N SER A 84 1.31 11.28 2.05
CA SER A 84 1.82 12.28 1.10
C SER A 84 1.17 13.66 1.20
N VAL A 85 0.08 13.82 1.97
CA VAL A 85 -0.60 15.12 2.09
C VAL A 85 0.26 16.15 2.80
N GLY A 86 0.54 17.24 2.08
CA GLY A 86 1.25 18.41 2.60
C GLY A 86 2.77 18.35 2.49
N GLN A 87 3.34 17.45 1.75
CA GLN A 87 4.74 17.50 1.36
C GLN A 87 4.91 18.38 0.12
N GLU A 88 4.91 19.70 0.32
CA GLU A 88 5.25 20.70 -0.71
C GLU A 88 6.77 20.84 -0.93
N ARG A 89 7.60 19.99 -0.35
CA ARG A 89 9.04 20.11 -0.44
C ARG A 89 9.60 19.20 -1.53
N GLN A 90 10.13 19.82 -2.57
CA GLN A 90 10.93 19.23 -3.66
C GLN A 90 12.14 18.36 -3.22
N ALA A 91 12.41 18.22 -1.92
CA ALA A 91 13.56 17.49 -1.40
C ALA A 91 13.37 15.96 -1.30
N ASP A 92 12.15 15.50 -1.23
CA ASP A 92 11.85 14.07 -1.24
C ASP A 92 11.15 13.76 -2.57
N ASN A 93 11.83 13.25 -3.55
CA ASN A 93 11.42 12.83 -4.91
C ASN A 93 10.02 12.16 -5.04
N ASN A 94 9.07 12.53 -4.21
CA ASN A 94 7.71 12.05 -4.08
C ASN A 94 6.69 13.15 -4.42
N GLU A 95 6.98 13.97 -5.45
CA GLU A 95 5.94 14.78 -6.07
C GLU A 95 4.85 13.83 -6.56
N ASN A 96 3.65 13.95 -5.99
CA ASN A 96 2.37 13.36 -6.41
C ASN A 96 2.43 12.58 -7.74
N GLU A 97 3.10 11.44 -7.72
CA GLU A 97 3.14 10.56 -8.87
C GLU A 97 1.71 10.22 -9.26
N ARG A 98 1.42 10.35 -10.53
CA ARG A 98 0.09 10.06 -11.06
C ARG A 98 0.01 8.58 -11.39
N TYR A 99 -0.96 7.92 -10.79
CA TYR A 99 -1.29 6.52 -11.07
C TYR A 99 -2.61 6.48 -11.84
N ASP A 100 -2.58 6.69 -13.15
CA ASP A 100 -3.76 6.98 -13.98
C ASP A 100 -4.88 5.95 -13.78
N LYS A 101 -4.61 4.66 -13.75
CA LYS A 101 -5.61 3.62 -13.50
C LYS A 101 -6.18 3.72 -12.08
N LEU A 102 -5.33 3.79 -11.07
CA LEU A 102 -5.73 3.84 -9.68
C LEU A 102 -6.46 5.16 -9.35
N ASP A 103 -5.95 6.29 -9.84
CA ASP A 103 -6.58 7.60 -9.67
C ASP A 103 -7.94 7.67 -10.38
N SER A 104 -8.09 7.04 -11.54
CA SER A 104 -9.39 6.87 -12.20
C SER A 104 -10.36 6.02 -11.37
N ARG A 105 -9.86 4.97 -10.70
CA ARG A 105 -10.68 4.18 -9.76
C ARG A 105 -11.15 5.02 -8.58
N ILE A 106 -10.25 5.79 -7.95
CA ILE A 106 -10.61 6.71 -6.85
C ILE A 106 -11.63 7.75 -7.31
N SER A 107 -11.43 8.33 -8.50
CA SER A 107 -12.37 9.29 -9.08
C SER A 107 -13.78 8.72 -9.23
N LYS A 108 -13.90 7.50 -9.73
CA LYS A 108 -15.19 6.82 -9.98
C LYS A 108 -15.85 6.28 -8.70
N THR A 109 -15.08 6.01 -7.66
CA THR A 109 -15.55 5.43 -6.40
C THR A 109 -15.62 6.51 -5.31
N TYR A 110 -14.52 6.77 -4.62
CA TYR A 110 -14.45 7.65 -3.45
C TYR A 110 -14.85 9.09 -3.80
N ALA A 111 -14.23 9.67 -4.83
CA ALA A 111 -14.49 11.06 -5.22
C ALA A 111 -15.86 11.24 -5.91
N GLY A 112 -16.35 10.21 -6.59
CA GLY A 112 -17.66 10.23 -7.24
C GLY A 112 -18.83 10.17 -6.26
N ARG A 113 -18.60 9.76 -5.01
CA ARG A 113 -19.64 9.59 -3.98
C ARG A 113 -19.59 10.64 -2.87
N THR A 114 -18.74 11.64 -3.01
CA THR A 114 -18.70 12.80 -2.09
C THR A 114 -19.17 14.07 -2.78
N ASP A 115 -19.98 14.86 -2.08
CA ASP A 115 -20.46 16.16 -2.54
C ASP A 115 -19.47 17.29 -2.26
N VAL A 116 -18.35 17.02 -1.58
CA VAL A 116 -17.32 18.00 -1.24
C VAL A 116 -16.56 18.43 -2.49
N THR A 117 -16.33 19.73 -2.64
CA THR A 117 -15.63 20.30 -3.80
C THR A 117 -14.12 20.01 -3.78
N LEU A 118 -13.49 20.08 -2.60
CA LEU A 118 -12.04 19.83 -2.46
C LEU A 118 -11.77 18.35 -2.22
N LYS A 119 -11.33 17.66 -3.27
CA LYS A 119 -11.12 16.20 -3.29
C LYS A 119 -9.65 15.80 -3.31
N ASN A 120 -8.71 16.74 -3.25
CA ASN A 120 -7.27 16.45 -3.37
C ASN A 120 -6.75 15.47 -2.31
N SER A 121 -7.30 15.54 -1.09
CA SER A 121 -6.93 14.63 0.00
C SER A 121 -7.28 13.16 -0.27
N LEU A 122 -8.20 12.87 -1.20
CA LEU A 122 -8.55 11.51 -1.60
C LEU A 122 -7.47 10.82 -2.44
N TYR A 123 -6.49 11.58 -2.93
CA TYR A 123 -5.36 11.07 -3.70
C TYR A 123 -4.08 10.96 -2.86
N ASP A 124 -4.20 10.99 -1.54
CA ASP A 124 -3.09 10.67 -0.64
C ASP A 124 -2.70 9.19 -0.81
N SER A 125 -1.39 8.91 -0.68
CA SER A 125 -0.85 7.57 -0.91
C SER A 125 -1.49 6.49 -0.04
N TYR A 126 -1.84 6.79 1.23
CA TYR A 126 -2.53 5.81 2.06
C TYR A 126 -3.97 5.54 1.61
N ILE A 127 -4.67 6.52 1.03
CA ILE A 127 -6.01 6.32 0.45
C ILE A 127 -5.91 5.52 -0.84
N ARG A 128 -4.89 5.80 -1.65
CA ARG A 128 -4.56 4.97 -2.82
C ARG A 128 -4.30 3.52 -2.42
N ALA A 129 -3.59 3.28 -1.31
CA ALA A 129 -3.35 1.94 -0.79
C ALA A 129 -4.66 1.21 -0.45
N TYR A 130 -5.62 1.88 0.18
CA TYR A 130 -6.94 1.29 0.43
C TYR A 130 -7.67 0.92 -0.87
N ARG A 131 -7.66 1.79 -1.86
CA ARG A 131 -8.34 1.49 -3.14
C ARG A 131 -7.66 0.36 -3.87
N TRP A 132 -6.33 0.37 -3.94
CA TRP A 132 -5.55 -0.70 -4.53
C TRP A 132 -5.83 -2.04 -3.83
N ALA A 133 -5.78 -2.07 -2.50
CA ALA A 133 -6.02 -3.29 -1.74
C ALA A 133 -7.45 -3.82 -1.91
N SER A 134 -8.46 -2.93 -1.92
CA SER A 134 -9.84 -3.33 -2.18
C SER A 134 -10.04 -3.92 -3.58
N ASP A 135 -9.42 -3.32 -4.59
CA ASP A 135 -9.48 -3.83 -5.96
C ASP A 135 -8.66 -5.12 -6.13
N ARG A 136 -7.63 -5.33 -5.31
CA ARG A 136 -6.75 -6.51 -5.36
C ARG A 136 -7.34 -7.75 -4.71
N ILE A 137 -8.14 -7.59 -3.65
CA ILE A 137 -8.89 -8.68 -3.03
C ILE A 137 -10.14 -8.93 -3.85
N LYS A 138 -10.27 -10.15 -4.40
CA LYS A 138 -11.36 -10.50 -5.32
C LYS A 138 -12.67 -10.79 -4.58
N ASP A 139 -12.71 -11.85 -3.80
CA ASP A 139 -13.94 -12.39 -3.19
C ASP A 139 -13.93 -12.29 -1.67
N LYS A 140 -12.88 -12.79 -1.04
CA LYS A 140 -12.75 -12.85 0.42
C LYS A 140 -11.34 -12.50 0.84
N GLY A 141 -11.21 -11.66 1.87
CA GLY A 141 -9.90 -11.35 2.41
C GLY A 141 -9.93 -10.37 3.55
N VAL A 142 -8.75 -10.03 4.02
CA VAL A 142 -8.52 -9.11 5.13
C VAL A 142 -7.51 -8.06 4.70
N ILE A 143 -7.80 -6.80 4.99
CA ILE A 143 -6.87 -5.69 4.84
C ILE A 143 -6.53 -5.15 6.23
N GLY A 144 -5.26 -5.11 6.58
CA GLY A 144 -4.76 -4.57 7.84
C GLY A 144 -3.74 -3.46 7.59
N PHE A 145 -4.12 -2.20 7.78
CA PHE A 145 -3.25 -1.05 7.55
C PHE A 145 -3.02 -0.22 8.81
N VAL A 146 -1.79 0.26 8.96
CA VAL A 146 -1.47 1.35 9.88
C VAL A 146 -1.49 2.64 9.08
N THR A 147 -2.43 3.54 9.39
CA THR A 147 -2.63 4.78 8.63
C THR A 147 -2.91 5.96 9.56
N ASN A 148 -2.90 7.18 9.02
CA ASN A 148 -3.45 8.31 9.75
C ASN A 148 -4.99 8.23 9.85
N ALA A 149 -5.58 8.99 10.78
CA ALA A 149 -7.03 8.98 11.02
C ALA A 149 -7.82 9.93 10.11
N GLY A 150 -7.17 10.62 9.18
CA GLY A 150 -7.82 11.65 8.36
C GLY A 150 -9.03 11.15 7.59
N TRP A 151 -9.00 9.93 7.10
CA TRP A 151 -10.13 9.34 6.37
C TRP A 151 -11.36 9.06 7.25
N ILE A 152 -11.18 8.93 8.57
CA ILE A 152 -12.28 8.70 9.52
C ILE A 152 -13.07 9.99 9.75
N GLU A 153 -12.35 11.11 9.95
CA GLU A 153 -12.92 12.36 10.43
C GLU A 153 -13.19 13.37 9.32
N SER A 154 -12.47 13.32 8.20
CA SER A 154 -12.59 14.28 7.11
C SER A 154 -13.92 14.17 6.37
N ASN A 155 -14.56 15.32 6.13
CA ASN A 155 -15.75 15.38 5.28
C ASN A 155 -15.46 14.96 3.84
N SER A 156 -14.24 15.20 3.33
CA SER A 156 -13.86 14.81 1.97
C SER A 156 -13.78 13.28 1.78
N ALA A 157 -13.62 12.53 2.87
CA ALA A 157 -13.51 11.07 2.83
C ALA A 157 -14.86 10.34 3.05
N ASP A 158 -15.98 11.03 3.06
CA ASP A 158 -17.30 10.40 3.23
C ASP A 158 -17.61 9.41 2.10
N GLY A 159 -17.26 9.73 0.86
CA GLY A 159 -17.39 8.81 -0.28
C GLY A 159 -16.53 7.56 -0.14
N MET A 160 -15.31 7.67 0.41
CA MET A 160 -14.48 6.51 0.74
C MET A 160 -15.16 5.64 1.80
N ARG A 161 -15.65 6.23 2.90
CA ARG A 161 -16.35 5.48 3.96
C ARG A 161 -17.59 4.75 3.44
N LYS A 162 -18.39 5.41 2.57
CA LYS A 162 -19.53 4.78 1.90
C LYS A 162 -19.11 3.55 1.08
N CYS A 163 -18.07 3.69 0.25
CA CYS A 163 -17.56 2.56 -0.53
C CYS A 163 -17.08 1.41 0.36
N MET A 164 -16.28 1.72 1.39
CA MET A 164 -15.77 0.69 2.31
C MET A 164 -16.89 -0.05 3.05
N SER A 165 -17.94 0.65 3.48
CA SER A 165 -19.08 0.02 4.16
C SER A 165 -19.91 -0.89 3.27
N GLU A 166 -19.85 -0.72 1.96
CA GLU A 166 -20.52 -1.58 0.98
C GLU A 166 -19.62 -2.75 0.53
N GLU A 167 -18.31 -2.51 0.43
CA GLU A 167 -17.34 -3.50 -0.05
C GLU A 167 -16.92 -4.50 1.05
N PHE A 168 -16.96 -4.11 2.33
CA PHE A 168 -16.50 -4.93 3.44
C PHE A 168 -17.61 -5.25 4.43
N ASN A 169 -17.70 -6.51 4.83
CA ASN A 169 -18.66 -6.98 5.84
C ASN A 169 -18.39 -6.43 7.24
N SER A 170 -17.12 -6.13 7.55
CA SER A 170 -16.72 -5.62 8.86
C SER A 170 -15.52 -4.69 8.72
N ILE A 171 -15.54 -3.60 9.47
CA ILE A 171 -14.45 -2.62 9.56
C ILE A 171 -14.11 -2.45 11.05
N TYR A 172 -12.85 -2.72 11.39
CA TYR A 172 -12.33 -2.55 12.75
C TYR A 172 -11.33 -1.41 12.77
N ILE A 173 -11.49 -0.47 13.69
CA ILE A 173 -10.64 0.70 13.83
C ILE A 173 -10.08 0.72 15.25
N TYR A 174 -8.75 0.68 15.37
CA TYR A 174 -8.05 0.93 16.60
C TYR A 174 -7.41 2.32 16.55
N HIS A 175 -8.08 3.31 17.13
CA HIS A 175 -7.65 4.70 17.10
C HIS A 175 -6.74 4.98 18.30
N LEU A 176 -5.43 5.17 18.03
CA LEU A 176 -4.42 5.40 19.05
C LEU A 176 -4.50 6.77 19.75
N LYS A 177 -5.35 7.67 19.29
CA LYS A 177 -5.47 9.07 19.77
C LYS A 177 -4.12 9.79 19.89
N GLY A 178 -4.05 10.98 19.40
CA GLY A 178 -2.86 11.83 19.45
C GLY A 178 -2.43 12.32 18.07
N ASN A 179 -1.61 13.36 18.07
CA ASN A 179 -1.04 13.94 16.87
C ASN A 179 0.46 14.16 17.10
N GLN A 180 1.31 13.52 16.31
CA GLN A 180 2.77 13.69 16.41
C GLN A 180 3.24 15.15 16.24
N ARG A 181 2.44 15.99 15.57
CA ARG A 181 2.77 17.40 15.33
C ARG A 181 2.41 18.32 16.48
N THR A 182 1.62 17.87 17.45
CA THR A 182 1.30 18.60 18.67
C THR A 182 2.09 18.01 19.83
N SER A 183 3.26 18.56 20.11
CA SER A 183 4.00 18.25 21.32
C SER A 183 3.31 18.88 22.54
N GLY A 184 2.94 18.10 23.55
CA GLY A 184 2.40 18.58 24.81
C GLY A 184 1.14 17.88 25.30
N GLU A 185 0.63 18.32 26.46
CA GLU A 185 -0.54 17.74 27.16
C GLU A 185 -1.84 17.67 26.33
N ARG A 186 -1.97 18.46 25.26
CA ARG A 186 -3.13 18.45 24.36
C ARG A 186 -3.23 17.20 23.48
N SER A 187 -2.17 16.43 23.39
CA SER A 187 -2.15 15.20 22.57
C SER A 187 -2.67 13.97 23.33
N ARG A 188 -3.00 14.11 24.61
CA ARG A 188 -3.40 13.01 25.52
C ARG A 188 -4.87 13.06 25.96
N LYS A 189 -5.66 13.97 25.42
CA LYS A 189 -7.09 14.05 25.76
C LYS A 189 -7.97 13.45 24.69
#